data_2dbf297c8a90a5b771bca93ab74921b4
#
_entry.id   2dbf297c8a90a5b771bca93ab74921b4
#
_cell.length_a   1.000
_cell.length_b   1.000
_cell.length_c   1.000
_cell.angle_alpha   90.00
_cell.angle_beta   90.00
_cell.angle_gamma   90.00
#
_symmetry.space_group_name_H-M   'P 1'
#
loop_
_entity.id
_entity.type
_entity.pdbx_description
1 polymer ?
#
loop_
_entity_poly.entity_id
_entity_poly.type
_entity_poly.pdbx_seq_one_letter_code
_entity_poly.pdbx_strand_id
1 'polypeptide(L)'
;MIYQNVLLTVKQTSDIDGVLADLREHATLSRAEPGCHRFEVYQSQEDPCTIFLIEQWADATAMENHRNAEAVQTIYFPKIIPKVDRTPHPSTLVFS
;
A
#
# COMPACT_ATOMS: atom_id res chain seq x y z
N MET A 1 -11.51 1.57 -13.85
CA MET A 1 -10.37 1.00 -13.11
C MET A 1 -9.55 2.13 -12.49
N ILE A 2 -9.26 2.03 -11.22
CA ILE A 2 -8.42 2.98 -10.49
C ILE A 2 -7.04 2.33 -10.32
N TYR A 3 -6.00 3.07 -10.70
CA TYR A 3 -4.61 2.64 -10.52
C TYR A 3 -3.97 3.55 -9.47
N GLN A 4 -3.43 2.96 -8.41
CA GLN A 4 -2.78 3.69 -7.34
C GLN A 4 -1.40 3.10 -7.11
N ASN A 5 -0.36 3.89 -7.36
CA ASN A 5 1.03 3.51 -7.11
C ASN A 5 1.54 4.37 -5.96
N VAL A 6 2.01 3.74 -4.90
CA VAL A 6 2.42 4.46 -3.69
C VAL A 6 3.89 4.18 -3.42
N LEU A 7 4.64 5.25 -3.19
CA LEU A 7 6.02 5.16 -2.72
C LEU A 7 6.03 5.39 -1.21
N LEU A 8 6.62 4.45 -0.48
CA LEU A 8 6.87 4.57 0.94
C LEU A 8 8.36 4.59 1.19
N THR A 9 8.83 5.51 2.04
CA THR A 9 10.21 5.53 2.51
C THR A 9 10.21 5.35 4.02
N VAL A 10 10.78 4.25 4.50
CA VAL A 10 10.87 3.97 5.94
C VAL A 10 11.86 4.95 6.57
N LYS A 11 11.44 5.64 7.63
CA LYS A 11 12.24 6.70 8.26
C LYS A 11 13.44 6.17 9.03
N GLN A 12 13.30 5.00 9.67
CA GLN A 12 14.34 4.38 10.51
C GLN A 12 14.63 2.99 9.99
N THR A 13 15.89 2.67 9.69
CA THR A 13 16.26 1.35 9.18
C THR A 13 15.86 0.22 10.13
N SER A 14 15.84 0.48 11.44
CA SER A 14 15.40 -0.50 12.44
C SER A 14 13.92 -0.85 12.35
N ASP A 15 13.12 -0.06 11.64
CA ASP A 15 11.68 -0.31 11.46
C ASP A 15 11.35 -1.09 10.19
N ILE A 16 12.32 -1.35 9.32
CA ILE A 16 12.06 -1.98 8.01
C ILE A 16 11.35 -3.33 8.16
N ASP A 17 11.87 -4.23 8.98
CA ASP A 17 11.30 -5.58 9.11
C ASP A 17 9.88 -5.53 9.67
N GLY A 18 9.62 -4.69 10.66
CA GLY A 18 8.29 -4.51 11.23
C GLY A 18 7.31 -3.92 10.24
N VAL A 19 7.73 -2.91 9.47
CA VAL A 19 6.91 -2.30 8.42
C VAL A 19 6.57 -3.33 7.34
N LEU A 20 7.53 -4.14 6.91
CA LEU A 20 7.27 -5.19 5.91
C LEU A 20 6.29 -6.24 6.43
N ALA A 21 6.41 -6.64 7.69
CA ALA A 21 5.48 -7.59 8.31
C ALA A 21 4.06 -7.01 8.35
N ASP A 22 3.91 -5.76 8.77
CA ASP A 22 2.61 -5.08 8.80
C ASP A 22 2.04 -4.87 7.39
N LEU A 23 2.88 -4.60 6.39
CA LEU A 23 2.45 -4.48 5.00
C LEU A 23 1.97 -5.81 4.42
N ARG A 24 2.59 -6.94 4.79
CA ARG A 24 2.09 -8.26 4.37
C ARG A 24 0.68 -8.51 4.88
N GLU A 25 0.42 -8.20 6.14
CA GLU A 25 -0.91 -8.34 6.73
C GLU A 25 -1.91 -7.38 6.07
N HIS A 26 -1.53 -6.12 5.90
CA HIS A 26 -2.33 -5.11 5.22
C HIS A 26 -2.70 -5.55 3.79
N ALA A 27 -1.71 -6.04 3.03
CA ALA A 27 -1.93 -6.51 1.67
C ALA A 27 -2.84 -7.74 1.61
N THR A 28 -2.69 -8.66 2.55
CA THR A 28 -3.52 -9.88 2.63
C THR A 28 -5.00 -9.50 2.83
N LEU A 29 -5.28 -8.59 3.75
CA LEU A 29 -6.64 -8.11 4.00
C LEU A 29 -7.18 -7.29 2.83
N SER A 30 -6.35 -6.42 2.25
CA SER A 30 -6.75 -5.55 1.15
C SER A 30 -7.12 -6.35 -0.10
N ARG A 31 -6.39 -7.41 -0.41
CA ARG A 31 -6.68 -8.27 -1.57
C ARG A 31 -8.03 -8.97 -1.47
N ALA A 32 -8.53 -9.23 -0.27
CA ALA A 32 -9.82 -9.86 -0.04
C ALA A 32 -10.99 -8.87 -0.12
N GLU A 33 -10.71 -7.57 -0.22
CA GLU A 33 -11.76 -6.55 -0.28
C GLU A 33 -12.45 -6.55 -1.64
N PRO A 34 -13.79 -6.32 -1.67
CA PRO A 34 -14.51 -6.26 -2.94
C PRO A 34 -13.94 -5.17 -3.86
N GLY A 35 -13.70 -5.52 -5.12
CA GLY A 35 -13.18 -4.60 -6.12
C GLY A 35 -11.67 -4.41 -6.11
N CYS A 36 -10.94 -5.11 -5.25
CA CYS A 36 -9.48 -5.13 -5.31
C CYS A 36 -9.02 -6.10 -6.41
N HIS A 37 -8.44 -5.56 -7.48
CA HIS A 37 -7.93 -6.34 -8.60
C HIS A 37 -6.44 -6.65 -8.47
N ARG A 38 -5.71 -5.79 -7.76
CA ARG A 38 -4.28 -5.96 -7.57
C ARG A 38 -3.86 -5.22 -6.29
N PHE A 39 -3.07 -5.89 -5.48
CA PHE A 39 -2.40 -5.27 -4.34
C PHE A 39 -1.09 -5.99 -4.12
N GLU A 40 0.02 -5.33 -4.48
CA GLU A 40 1.37 -5.89 -4.39
C GLU A 40 2.28 -4.95 -3.64
N VAL A 41 3.22 -5.53 -2.92
CA VAL A 41 4.23 -4.80 -2.15
C VAL A 41 5.60 -5.20 -2.68
N TYR A 42 6.40 -4.21 -3.07
CA TYR A 42 7.77 -4.42 -3.54
C TYR A 42 8.73 -3.64 -2.66
N GLN A 43 9.89 -4.24 -2.36
CA GLN A 43 10.99 -3.54 -1.70
C GLN A 43 12.11 -3.34 -2.72
N SER A 44 12.69 -2.14 -2.76
CA SER A 44 13.84 -1.86 -3.61
C SER A 44 15.03 -2.70 -3.18
N GLN A 45 15.72 -3.28 -4.15
CA GLN A 45 16.97 -4.01 -3.87
C GLN A 45 18.15 -3.07 -3.66
N GLU A 46 18.07 -1.85 -4.19
CA GLU A 46 19.13 -0.85 -4.05
C GLU A 46 19.00 -0.05 -2.75
N ASP A 47 17.77 0.22 -2.30
CA ASP A 47 17.50 0.97 -1.09
C ASP A 47 16.41 0.27 -0.27
N PRO A 48 16.79 -0.49 0.77
CA PRO A 48 15.83 -1.26 1.57
C PRO A 48 14.75 -0.41 2.26
N CYS A 49 14.97 0.88 2.44
CA CYS A 49 13.97 1.80 2.99
C CYS A 49 12.86 2.13 2.00
N THR A 50 13.07 1.90 0.71
CA THR A 50 12.14 2.24 -0.36
C THR A 50 11.22 1.07 -0.67
N ILE A 51 9.90 1.30 -0.54
CA ILE A 51 8.86 0.29 -0.73
C ILE A 51 7.82 0.85 -1.69
N PHE A 52 7.33 -0.02 -2.58
CA PHE A 52 6.29 0.33 -3.55
C PHE A 52 5.03 -0.48 -3.26
N LEU A 53 3.87 0.20 -3.26
CA LEU A 53 2.57 -0.44 -3.25
C LEU A 53 1.95 -0.27 -4.62
N ILE A 54 1.58 -1.36 -5.26
CA ILE A 54 0.97 -1.36 -6.59
C ILE A 54 -0.47 -1.85 -6.43
N GLU A 55 -1.44 -0.96 -6.67
CA GLU A 55 -2.84 -1.21 -6.39
C GLU A 55 -3.71 -0.97 -7.62
N GLN A 56 -4.70 -1.84 -7.82
CA GLN A 56 -5.75 -1.66 -8.82
C GLN A 56 -7.10 -1.93 -8.17
N TRP A 57 -8.01 -0.98 -8.32
CA TRP A 57 -9.37 -1.03 -7.77
C TRP A 57 -10.39 -0.91 -8.89
N ALA A 58 -11.52 -1.60 -8.77
CA ALA A 58 -12.55 -1.65 -9.80
C ALA A 58 -13.08 -0.26 -10.17
N ASP A 59 -13.31 0.58 -9.16
CA ASP A 59 -13.90 1.91 -9.30
C ASP A 59 -13.63 2.77 -8.06
N ALA A 60 -14.13 4.00 -8.07
CA ALA A 60 -13.97 4.93 -6.97
C ALA A 60 -14.66 4.45 -5.69
N THR A 61 -15.76 3.72 -5.80
CA THR A 61 -16.48 3.16 -4.64
C THR A 61 -15.64 2.11 -3.92
N ALA A 62 -15.02 1.18 -4.68
CA ALA A 62 -14.13 0.18 -4.11
C ALA A 62 -12.93 0.83 -3.40
N MET A 63 -12.35 1.85 -4.01
CA MET A 63 -11.24 2.59 -3.41
C MET A 63 -11.64 3.31 -2.11
N GLU A 64 -12.81 3.93 -2.09
CA GLU A 64 -13.32 4.61 -0.90
C GLU A 64 -13.64 3.61 0.21
N ASN A 65 -14.23 2.46 -0.12
CA ASN A 65 -14.48 1.39 0.84
C ASN A 65 -13.18 0.87 1.44
N HIS A 66 -12.12 0.76 0.62
CA HIS A 66 -10.79 0.36 1.09
C HIS A 66 -10.25 1.34 2.14
N ARG A 67 -10.39 2.64 1.92
CA ARG A 67 -9.93 3.65 2.87
C ARG A 67 -10.59 3.53 4.24
N ASN A 68 -11.83 3.04 4.30
CA ASN A 68 -12.59 2.86 5.53
C ASN A 68 -12.53 1.43 6.07
N ALA A 69 -11.84 0.52 5.39
CA ALA A 69 -11.78 -0.88 5.75
C ALA A 69 -10.79 -1.15 6.89
N GLU A 70 -10.89 -2.33 7.48
CA GLU A 70 -10.08 -2.78 8.61
C GLU A 70 -8.57 -2.67 8.32
N ALA A 71 -8.15 -3.09 7.13
CA ALA A 71 -6.72 -3.07 6.77
C ALA A 71 -6.11 -1.67 6.91
N VAL A 72 -6.82 -0.64 6.44
CA VAL A 72 -6.35 0.74 6.53
C VAL A 72 -6.49 1.28 7.95
N GLN A 73 -7.62 1.06 8.60
CA GLN A 73 -7.94 1.68 9.88
C GLN A 73 -7.18 1.07 11.06
N THR A 74 -6.89 -0.23 11.01
CA THR A 74 -6.26 -0.93 12.14
C THR A 74 -4.78 -1.25 11.92
N ILE A 75 -4.29 -1.25 10.68
CA ILE A 75 -2.91 -1.57 10.36
C ILE A 75 -2.19 -0.39 9.73
N TYR A 76 -2.70 0.10 8.58
CA TYR A 76 -1.98 1.09 7.79
C TYR A 76 -1.79 2.40 8.54
N PHE A 77 -2.86 3.02 9.00
CA PHE A 77 -2.78 4.29 9.71
C PHE A 77 -2.04 4.18 11.05
N PRO A 78 -2.37 3.25 11.95
CA PRO A 78 -1.73 3.25 13.26
C PRO A 78 -0.32 2.66 13.29
N LYS A 79 0.01 1.71 12.41
CA LYS A 79 1.27 0.97 12.49
C LYS A 79 2.27 1.32 11.40
N ILE A 80 1.82 1.70 10.20
CA ILE A 80 2.71 1.95 9.06
C ILE A 80 2.97 3.42 8.85
N ILE A 81 1.92 4.24 8.75
CA ILE A 81 2.04 5.66 8.43
C ILE A 81 2.99 6.41 9.37
N PRO A 82 3.00 6.18 10.70
CA PRO A 82 3.94 6.89 11.59
C PRO A 82 5.41 6.60 11.30
N LYS A 83 5.72 5.50 10.60
CA LYS A 83 7.10 5.04 10.37
C LYS A 83 7.62 5.33 8.98
N VAL A 84 6.80 5.91 8.11
CA VAL A 84 7.16 6.12 6.71
C VAL A 84 6.85 7.54 6.25
N ASP A 85 7.55 7.97 5.21
CA ASP A 85 7.12 9.08 4.35
C ASP A 85 6.35 8.47 3.17
N ARG A 86 5.16 8.99 2.90
CA ARG A 86 4.24 8.43 1.91
C ARG A 86 4.06 9.39 0.75
N THR A 87 4.27 8.90 -0.47
CA THR A 87 4.03 9.67 -1.69
C THR A 87 3.09 8.86 -2.60
N PRO A 88 1.77 9.13 -2.56
CA PRO A 88 0.82 8.44 -3.43
C PRO A 88 0.84 9.02 -4.83
N HIS A 89 0.70 8.15 -5.83
CA HIS A 89 0.63 8.52 -7.23
C HIS A 89 -0.60 7.87 -7.87
N PRO A 90 -1.78 8.52 -7.81
CA PRO A 90 -2.89 8.10 -8.66
C PRO A 90 -2.43 8.14 -10.11
N SER A 91 -2.62 7.05 -10.83
CA SER A 91 -1.96 6.87 -12.12
C SER A 91 -2.95 6.56 -13.24
N THR A 92 -2.57 6.92 -14.44
CA THR A 92 -3.27 6.53 -15.66
C THR A 92 -2.46 5.42 -16.33
N LEU A 93 -3.14 4.33 -16.69
CA LEU A 93 -2.50 3.28 -17.48
C LEU A 93 -2.22 3.83 -18.87
N VAL A 94 -0.94 3.97 -19.22
CA VAL A 94 -0.51 4.48 -20.53
C VAL A 94 -0.41 3.36 -21.54
N PHE A 95 0.08 2.21 -21.12
CA PHE A 95 0.27 1.03 -21.96
C PHE A 95 0.34 -0.23 -21.11
N SER A 96 -0.29 -1.30 -21.61
CA SER A 96 -0.24 -2.61 -20.93
C SER A 96 0.22 -3.74 -21.84
#